data_5230da004a45d313b4adcc43a5112b98
#
_entry.id   5230da004a45d313b4adcc43a5112b98
#
_cell.length_a   1.000
_cell.length_b   1.000
_cell.length_c   1.000
_cell.angle_alpha   90.00
_cell.angle_beta   90.00
_cell.angle_gamma   90.00
#
_symmetry.space_group_name_H-M   'P 1'
#
loop_
_entity.id
_entity.type
_entity.pdbx_description
1 polymer ?
#
loop_
_entity_poly.entity_id
_entity_poly.type
_entity_poly.pdbx_seq_one_letter_code
_entity_poly.pdbx_strand_id
1 'polypeptide(L)'
;MELVDREKACQEILATRKYIEGPLENTQDNWILQYLKGRLHKNMNESYEIWKEVFESKHGEDSNGWRGVFAQKWENLKGVTIAPVKNRKIYQREIDLINSCQLKTIWQKEILLAMVCYFKFTGKNQVGNIFVDELVKYSKKAPACTTPFMANDIVKESVRVGLFKKIEKEQWDNEDGVLYKTTVYEFENKKQSDDIISFEIWNAYDVSKYSGWFDSKLVCEKCGKEFVGNCRTKRSICDKCWKEFEKNRIRIAVRKTRM
;
A
#
# COMPACT_ATOMS: atom_id res chain seq x y z
N MET A 1 -5.56 6.71 -5.91
CA MET A 1 -4.83 5.79 -6.83
C MET A 1 -5.18 4.36 -6.48
N GLU A 2 -5.48 3.51 -7.48
CA GLU A 2 -5.85 2.11 -7.27
C GLU A 2 -4.66 1.21 -7.66
N LEU A 3 -4.07 0.51 -6.67
CA LEU A 3 -2.95 -0.39 -6.85
C LEU A 3 -3.46 -1.83 -7.00
N VAL A 4 -4.04 -2.11 -8.16
CA VAL A 4 -4.63 -3.41 -8.49
C VAL A 4 -4.27 -3.75 -9.93
N ASP A 5 -3.90 -5.01 -10.17
CA ASP A 5 -3.84 -5.56 -11.53
C ASP A 5 -5.27 -5.77 -12.02
N ARG A 6 -5.74 -4.82 -12.82
CA ARG A 6 -7.15 -4.78 -13.28
C ARG A 6 -7.53 -5.99 -14.13
N GLU A 7 -6.59 -6.53 -14.91
CA GLU A 7 -6.85 -7.72 -15.72
C GLU A 7 -7.08 -8.94 -14.83
N LYS A 8 -6.20 -9.13 -13.82
CA LYS A 8 -6.34 -10.20 -12.84
C LYS A 8 -7.60 -10.03 -11.98
N ALA A 9 -7.92 -8.79 -11.59
CA ALA A 9 -9.14 -8.46 -10.87
C ALA A 9 -10.39 -8.85 -11.68
N CYS A 10 -10.44 -8.51 -12.97
CA CYS A 10 -11.55 -8.88 -13.84
C CYS A 10 -11.69 -10.41 -13.97
N GLN A 11 -10.57 -11.12 -14.12
CA GLN A 11 -10.59 -12.59 -14.17
C GLN A 11 -11.17 -13.18 -12.88
N GLU A 12 -10.75 -12.68 -11.72
CA GLU A 12 -11.25 -13.12 -10.41
C GLU A 12 -12.75 -12.82 -10.24
N ILE A 13 -13.18 -11.59 -10.57
CA ILE A 13 -14.59 -11.19 -10.50
C ILE A 13 -15.44 -12.06 -11.42
N LEU A 14 -15.00 -12.32 -12.64
CA LEU A 14 -15.74 -13.15 -13.59
C LEU A 14 -15.79 -14.62 -13.18
N ALA A 15 -14.77 -15.12 -12.52
CA ALA A 15 -14.73 -16.48 -11.99
C ALA A 15 -15.64 -16.66 -10.77
N THR A 16 -15.64 -15.67 -9.85
CA THR A 16 -16.38 -15.76 -8.58
C THR A 16 -17.77 -15.17 -8.64
N ARG A 17 -18.08 -14.36 -9.66
CA ARG A 17 -19.29 -13.53 -9.77
C ARG A 17 -19.46 -12.56 -8.60
N LYS A 18 -18.38 -12.13 -7.98
CA LYS A 18 -18.39 -11.20 -6.84
C LYS A 18 -17.35 -10.12 -7.02
N TYR A 19 -17.67 -8.91 -6.51
CA TYR A 19 -16.68 -7.85 -6.43
C TYR A 19 -15.51 -8.24 -5.52
N ILE A 20 -14.32 -7.80 -5.89
CA ILE A 20 -13.14 -7.97 -5.03
C ILE A 20 -13.12 -6.93 -3.91
N GLU A 21 -12.44 -7.24 -2.84
CA GLU A 21 -12.26 -6.33 -1.73
C GLU A 21 -11.34 -5.16 -2.09
N GLY A 22 -11.70 -3.95 -1.67
CA GLY A 22 -10.87 -2.75 -1.71
C GLY A 22 -11.37 -1.66 -2.66
N PRO A 23 -11.29 -1.79 -3.98
CA PRO A 23 -11.74 -0.75 -4.91
C PRO A 23 -13.26 -0.53 -4.86
N LEU A 24 -13.67 0.71 -5.12
CA LEU A 24 -15.10 1.04 -5.22
C LEU A 24 -15.78 0.23 -6.34
N GLU A 25 -17.01 -0.19 -6.12
CA GLU A 25 -17.79 -0.99 -7.07
C GLU A 25 -17.91 -0.34 -8.44
N ASN A 26 -18.26 0.96 -8.49
CA ASN A 26 -18.31 1.69 -9.75
C ASN A 26 -16.98 1.62 -10.54
N THR A 27 -15.87 1.58 -9.84
CA THR A 27 -14.54 1.42 -10.46
C THR A 27 -14.38 0.00 -11.00
N GLN A 28 -14.82 -1.00 -10.26
CA GLN A 28 -14.78 -2.39 -10.68
C GLN A 28 -15.72 -2.66 -11.85
N ASP A 29 -16.93 -2.11 -11.85
CA ASP A 29 -17.84 -2.15 -12.98
C ASP A 29 -17.18 -1.65 -14.26
N ASN A 30 -16.52 -0.50 -14.19
CA ASN A 30 -15.82 0.05 -15.34
C ASN A 30 -14.70 -0.88 -15.83
N TRP A 31 -13.96 -1.53 -14.93
CA TRP A 31 -12.93 -2.51 -15.31
C TRP A 31 -13.54 -3.73 -15.99
N ILE A 32 -14.61 -4.28 -15.43
CA ILE A 32 -15.32 -5.44 -15.99
C ILE A 32 -15.79 -5.12 -17.41
N LEU A 33 -16.46 -3.98 -17.59
CA LEU A 33 -16.98 -3.59 -18.89
C LEU A 33 -15.86 -3.33 -19.91
N GLN A 34 -14.76 -2.69 -19.48
CA GLN A 34 -13.57 -2.49 -20.33
C GLN A 34 -12.93 -3.82 -20.73
N TYR A 35 -12.88 -4.77 -19.79
CA TYR A 35 -12.32 -6.09 -20.01
C TYR A 35 -13.18 -6.90 -20.99
N LEU A 36 -14.50 -6.92 -20.78
CA LEU A 36 -15.45 -7.61 -21.66
C LEU A 36 -15.41 -7.03 -23.09
N LYS A 37 -15.45 -5.71 -23.22
CA LYS A 37 -15.44 -5.03 -24.53
C LYS A 37 -14.07 -5.09 -25.19
N GLY A 38 -13.03 -4.73 -24.50
CA GLY A 38 -11.69 -4.53 -25.08
C GLY A 38 -10.84 -5.79 -25.16
N ARG A 39 -10.99 -6.72 -24.22
CA ARG A 39 -10.13 -7.93 -24.15
C ARG A 39 -10.84 -9.18 -24.64
N LEU A 40 -12.11 -9.35 -24.25
CA LEU A 40 -12.90 -10.52 -24.65
C LEU A 40 -13.76 -10.27 -25.88
N HIS A 41 -13.76 -9.04 -26.42
CA HIS A 41 -14.50 -8.64 -27.62
C HIS A 41 -15.99 -9.01 -27.56
N LYS A 42 -16.59 -8.96 -26.35
CA LYS A 42 -18.00 -9.25 -26.13
C LYS A 42 -18.87 -8.09 -26.65
N ASN A 43 -20.02 -8.44 -27.24
CA ASN A 43 -21.01 -7.44 -27.58
C ASN A 43 -21.79 -6.96 -26.34
N MET A 44 -22.63 -5.95 -26.54
CA MET A 44 -23.38 -5.30 -25.46
C MET A 44 -24.30 -6.26 -24.70
N ASN A 45 -25.00 -7.16 -25.40
CA ASN A 45 -25.96 -8.08 -24.76
C ASN A 45 -25.23 -9.16 -23.95
N GLU A 46 -24.21 -9.79 -24.51
CA GLU A 46 -23.37 -10.76 -23.80
C GLU A 46 -22.70 -10.16 -22.56
N SER A 47 -22.23 -8.91 -22.69
CA SER A 47 -21.62 -8.19 -21.58
C SER A 47 -22.62 -7.83 -20.49
N TYR A 48 -23.86 -7.52 -20.87
CA TYR A 48 -24.93 -7.25 -19.91
C TYR A 48 -25.23 -8.45 -19.03
N GLU A 49 -25.40 -9.63 -19.61
CA GLU A 49 -25.71 -10.84 -18.84
C GLU A 49 -24.60 -11.15 -17.82
N ILE A 50 -23.35 -11.06 -18.25
CA ILE A 50 -22.21 -11.31 -17.37
C ILE A 50 -22.10 -10.24 -16.24
N TRP A 51 -22.23 -8.95 -16.59
CA TRP A 51 -22.18 -7.87 -15.63
C TRP A 51 -23.35 -7.95 -14.64
N LYS A 52 -24.54 -8.27 -15.13
CA LYS A 52 -25.75 -8.43 -14.32
C LYS A 52 -25.54 -9.43 -13.19
N GLU A 53 -24.99 -10.63 -13.48
CA GLU A 53 -24.72 -11.63 -12.46
C GLU A 53 -23.80 -11.11 -11.34
N VAL A 54 -22.76 -10.34 -11.69
CA VAL A 54 -21.88 -9.73 -10.69
C VAL A 54 -22.61 -8.66 -9.88
N PHE A 55 -23.38 -7.78 -10.55
CA PHE A 55 -24.08 -6.68 -9.93
C PHE A 55 -25.18 -7.14 -8.98
N GLU A 56 -25.99 -8.12 -9.42
CA GLU A 56 -27.06 -8.69 -8.61
C GLU A 56 -26.55 -9.47 -7.39
N SER A 57 -25.32 -10.00 -7.44
CA SER A 57 -24.72 -10.70 -6.28
C SER A 57 -24.67 -9.79 -5.03
N LYS A 58 -24.72 -8.49 -5.21
CA LYS A 58 -24.69 -7.51 -4.11
C LYS A 58 -25.94 -6.67 -4.00
N HIS A 59 -26.58 -6.30 -5.11
CA HIS A 59 -27.69 -5.36 -5.14
C HIS A 59 -29.06 -6.03 -5.18
N GLY A 60 -29.07 -7.37 -5.33
CA GLY A 60 -30.30 -8.14 -5.50
C GLY A 60 -30.84 -8.08 -6.93
N GLU A 61 -31.85 -8.91 -7.20
CA GLU A 61 -32.49 -8.99 -8.50
C GLU A 61 -33.39 -7.76 -8.74
N ASP A 62 -33.18 -7.08 -9.87
CA ASP A 62 -34.10 -6.07 -10.40
C ASP A 62 -34.26 -6.28 -11.91
N SER A 63 -35.37 -6.89 -12.30
CA SER A 63 -35.60 -7.30 -13.69
C SER A 63 -35.66 -6.17 -14.70
N ASN A 64 -35.92 -4.91 -14.28
CA ASN A 64 -36.20 -3.81 -15.21
C ASN A 64 -35.25 -2.60 -15.09
N GLY A 65 -34.55 -2.42 -13.96
CA GLY A 65 -33.73 -1.22 -13.71
C GLY A 65 -32.29 -1.33 -14.18
N TRP A 66 -31.68 -2.49 -14.04
CA TRP A 66 -30.23 -2.66 -14.27
C TRP A 66 -29.80 -2.48 -15.72
N ARG A 67 -30.67 -2.76 -16.69
CA ARG A 67 -30.34 -2.59 -18.12
C ARG A 67 -30.09 -1.14 -18.49
N GLY A 68 -30.82 -0.19 -17.89
CA GLY A 68 -30.58 1.25 -18.10
C GLY A 68 -29.26 1.70 -17.52
N VAL A 69 -28.95 1.26 -16.29
CA VAL A 69 -27.67 1.56 -15.62
C VAL A 69 -26.48 1.00 -16.42
N PHE A 70 -26.62 -0.24 -16.87
CA PHE A 70 -25.58 -0.87 -17.70
C PHE A 70 -25.39 -0.12 -19.03
N ALA A 71 -26.48 0.20 -19.76
CA ALA A 71 -26.41 0.88 -21.05
C ALA A 71 -25.65 2.21 -20.92
N GLN A 72 -25.99 3.02 -19.90
CA GLN A 72 -25.29 4.28 -19.64
C GLN A 72 -23.79 4.06 -19.36
N LYS A 73 -23.42 3.05 -18.57
CA LYS A 73 -22.01 2.71 -18.31
C LYS A 73 -21.31 2.26 -19.61
N TRP A 74 -21.97 1.41 -20.39
CA TRP A 74 -21.43 0.87 -21.64
C TRP A 74 -21.14 1.92 -22.70
N GLU A 75 -22.06 2.88 -22.88
CA GLU A 75 -21.92 3.99 -23.80
C GLU A 75 -20.79 4.95 -23.40
N ASN A 76 -20.62 5.16 -22.10
CA ASN A 76 -19.56 6.00 -21.55
C ASN A 76 -18.15 5.38 -21.60
N LEU A 77 -18.03 4.10 -21.97
CA LEU A 77 -16.75 3.43 -22.16
C LEU A 77 -16.03 3.94 -23.40
N LYS A 78 -15.30 5.04 -23.25
CA LYS A 78 -14.40 5.55 -24.29
C LYS A 78 -13.10 4.77 -24.23
N GLY A 79 -12.82 3.94 -25.25
CA GLY A 79 -11.50 3.46 -25.70
C GLY A 79 -10.40 3.11 -24.67
N VAL A 80 -10.74 2.97 -23.40
CA VAL A 80 -9.76 2.74 -22.33
C VAL A 80 -9.39 1.26 -22.29
N THR A 81 -8.16 0.97 -22.67
CA THR A 81 -7.59 -0.37 -22.51
C THR A 81 -7.10 -0.56 -21.08
N ILE A 82 -7.29 -1.76 -20.54
CA ILE A 82 -6.69 -2.15 -19.25
C ILE A 82 -5.17 -2.22 -19.45
N ALA A 83 -4.44 -1.33 -18.79
CA ALA A 83 -2.99 -1.35 -18.81
C ALA A 83 -2.47 -2.52 -17.97
N PRO A 84 -1.57 -3.36 -18.53
CA PRO A 84 -0.99 -4.46 -17.76
C PRO A 84 -0.09 -3.94 -16.64
N VAL A 85 -0.11 -4.64 -15.52
CA VAL A 85 0.85 -4.41 -14.42
C VAL A 85 2.24 -4.84 -14.85
N LYS A 86 3.25 -4.02 -14.56
CA LYS A 86 4.64 -4.27 -15.00
C LYS A 86 5.27 -5.46 -14.28
N ASN A 87 5.09 -5.55 -12.96
CA ASN A 87 5.64 -6.64 -12.16
C ASN A 87 4.77 -6.89 -10.93
N ARG A 88 4.50 -8.15 -10.62
CA ARG A 88 3.71 -8.60 -9.46
C ARG A 88 4.54 -9.37 -8.43
N LYS A 89 5.79 -9.70 -8.77
CA LYS A 89 6.65 -10.54 -7.94
C LYS A 89 7.26 -9.74 -6.81
N ILE A 90 7.11 -10.23 -5.60
CA ILE A 90 7.79 -9.74 -4.40
C ILE A 90 8.93 -10.70 -4.10
N TYR A 91 10.13 -10.14 -3.92
CA TYR A 91 11.34 -10.91 -3.71
C TYR A 91 11.69 -10.97 -2.23
N GLN A 92 12.38 -12.04 -1.82
CA GLN A 92 12.81 -12.23 -0.43
C GLN A 92 13.63 -11.05 0.08
N ARG A 93 14.52 -10.53 -0.75
CA ARG A 93 15.32 -9.34 -0.43
C ARG A 93 14.47 -8.13 -0.02
N GLU A 94 13.34 -7.91 -0.69
CA GLU A 94 12.44 -6.78 -0.36
C GLU A 94 11.78 -7.00 0.99
N ILE A 95 11.40 -8.23 1.28
CA ILE A 95 10.84 -8.63 2.59
C ILE A 95 11.89 -8.46 3.69
N ASP A 96 13.14 -8.87 3.44
CA ASP A 96 14.23 -8.75 4.40
C ASP A 96 14.55 -7.28 4.69
N LEU A 97 14.54 -6.40 3.67
CA LEU A 97 14.69 -4.96 3.85
C LEU A 97 13.53 -4.36 4.66
N ILE A 98 12.28 -4.74 4.37
CA ILE A 98 11.12 -4.30 5.16
C ILE A 98 11.24 -4.79 6.60
N ASN A 99 11.71 -6.01 6.82
CA ASN A 99 11.92 -6.55 8.17
C ASN A 99 13.05 -5.86 8.92
N SER A 100 14.08 -5.38 8.23
CA SER A 100 15.19 -4.61 8.81
C SER A 100 14.79 -3.20 9.25
N CYS A 101 13.62 -2.70 8.83
CA CYS A 101 13.09 -1.43 9.28
C CYS A 101 12.74 -1.49 10.78
N GLN A 102 13.20 -0.49 11.55
CA GLN A 102 12.86 -0.32 12.97
C GLN A 102 11.45 0.29 13.15
N LEU A 103 10.48 -0.28 12.46
CA LEU A 103 9.07 0.12 12.53
C LEU A 103 8.35 -0.63 13.64
N LYS A 104 7.55 0.09 14.43
CA LYS A 104 6.97 -0.41 15.68
C LYS A 104 5.76 -1.31 15.49
N THR A 105 5.18 -1.29 14.30
CA THR A 105 3.91 -1.99 14.05
C THR A 105 3.91 -2.66 12.68
N ILE A 106 3.20 -3.78 12.60
CA ILE A 106 3.04 -4.52 11.35
C ILE A 106 2.39 -3.66 10.28
N TRP A 107 1.40 -2.82 10.60
CA TRP A 107 0.74 -2.00 9.60
C TRP A 107 1.67 -1.01 8.90
N GLN A 108 2.72 -0.53 9.58
CA GLN A 108 3.74 0.32 8.95
C GLN A 108 4.54 -0.46 7.90
N LYS A 109 4.84 -1.75 8.17
CA LYS A 109 5.49 -2.65 7.22
C LYS A 109 4.56 -3.03 6.06
N GLU A 110 3.26 -3.20 6.32
CA GLU A 110 2.24 -3.39 5.28
C GLU A 110 2.18 -2.18 4.33
N ILE A 111 2.29 -0.95 4.85
CA ILE A 111 2.38 0.26 4.02
C ILE A 111 3.66 0.26 3.18
N LEU A 112 4.80 -0.16 3.72
CA LEU A 112 6.02 -0.30 2.93
C LEU A 112 5.85 -1.32 1.80
N LEU A 113 5.19 -2.45 2.05
CA LEU A 113 4.87 -3.41 0.99
C LEU A 113 3.96 -2.77 -0.07
N ALA A 114 2.96 -1.99 0.33
CA ALA A 114 2.12 -1.26 -0.62
C ALA A 114 2.91 -0.23 -1.44
N MET A 115 3.94 0.42 -0.85
CA MET A 115 4.87 1.28 -1.59
C MET A 115 5.67 0.49 -2.64
N VAL A 116 6.19 -0.67 -2.28
CA VAL A 116 6.88 -1.57 -3.23
C VAL A 116 5.94 -1.98 -4.37
N CYS A 117 4.69 -2.36 -4.04
CA CYS A 117 3.67 -2.67 -5.04
C CYS A 117 3.43 -1.50 -6.00
N TYR A 118 3.41 -0.26 -5.51
CA TYR A 118 3.24 0.91 -6.36
C TYR A 118 4.30 0.99 -7.46
N PHE A 119 5.56 0.91 -7.09
CA PHE A 119 6.66 0.98 -8.07
C PHE A 119 6.62 -0.18 -9.05
N LYS A 120 6.36 -1.38 -8.54
CA LYS A 120 6.29 -2.59 -9.37
C LYS A 120 5.10 -2.57 -10.34
N PHE A 121 3.92 -2.17 -9.88
CA PHE A 121 2.71 -2.15 -10.70
C PHE A 121 2.76 -1.06 -11.76
N THR A 122 3.24 0.12 -11.40
CA THR A 122 3.29 1.25 -12.33
C THR A 122 4.53 1.23 -13.22
N GLY A 123 5.59 0.53 -12.82
CA GLY A 123 6.90 0.58 -13.47
C GLY A 123 7.60 1.94 -13.35
N LYS A 124 7.10 2.83 -12.48
CA LYS A 124 7.76 4.10 -12.17
C LYS A 124 8.97 3.85 -11.30
N ASN A 125 10.05 4.57 -11.56
CA ASN A 125 11.25 4.46 -10.73
C ASN A 125 11.29 5.53 -9.63
N GLN A 126 10.53 6.61 -9.79
CA GLN A 126 10.57 7.75 -8.89
C GLN A 126 9.17 8.23 -8.52
N VAL A 127 9.02 8.73 -7.30
CA VAL A 127 7.78 9.31 -6.78
C VAL A 127 8.10 10.51 -5.87
N GLY A 128 7.26 11.54 -5.94
CA GLY A 128 7.35 12.69 -5.04
C GLY A 128 6.83 12.40 -3.62
N ASN A 129 6.89 13.41 -2.78
CA ASN A 129 6.82 13.35 -1.32
C ASN A 129 5.48 12.90 -0.68
N ILE A 130 4.37 12.83 -1.43
CA ILE A 130 3.00 12.82 -0.84
C ILE A 130 2.37 11.42 -0.88
N PHE A 131 3.12 10.40 -0.58
CA PHE A 131 2.68 9.09 -1.03
C PHE A 131 2.16 8.19 0.08
N VAL A 132 2.66 8.37 1.30
CA VAL A 132 2.36 7.46 2.41
C VAL A 132 0.89 7.58 2.85
N ASP A 133 0.34 8.78 2.90
CA ASP A 133 -1.04 9.02 3.33
C ASP A 133 -2.06 8.35 2.41
N GLU A 134 -1.77 8.29 1.11
CA GLU A 134 -2.61 7.57 0.16
C GLU A 134 -2.55 6.05 0.31
N LEU A 135 -1.46 5.53 0.89
CA LEU A 135 -1.24 4.09 1.02
C LEU A 135 -1.80 3.49 2.32
N VAL A 136 -2.17 4.34 3.29
CA VAL A 136 -2.75 3.89 4.56
C VAL A 136 -3.98 3.00 4.36
N LYS A 137 -4.78 3.29 3.35
CA LYS A 137 -5.97 2.51 2.98
C LYS A 137 -5.70 1.04 2.64
N TYR A 138 -4.46 0.70 2.30
CA TYR A 138 -4.09 -0.67 1.96
C TYR A 138 -3.81 -1.54 3.18
N SER A 139 -3.60 -0.96 4.36
CA SER A 139 -3.46 -1.72 5.60
C SER A 139 -4.74 -1.65 6.43
N LYS A 140 -5.42 -2.79 6.62
CA LYS A 140 -6.62 -2.90 7.46
C LYS A 140 -6.38 -2.58 8.93
N LYS A 141 -5.12 -2.63 9.38
CA LYS A 141 -4.71 -2.36 10.77
C LYS A 141 -4.20 -0.94 10.97
N ALA A 142 -4.09 -0.17 9.88
CA ALA A 142 -3.66 1.21 9.98
C ALA A 142 -4.72 2.07 10.67
N PRO A 143 -4.32 3.11 11.42
CA PRO A 143 -5.27 4.08 11.97
C PRO A 143 -5.96 4.83 10.82
N ALA A 144 -7.18 5.33 11.08
CA ALA A 144 -7.99 6.04 10.09
C ALA A 144 -7.29 7.27 9.49
N CYS A 145 -6.37 7.87 10.25
CA CYS A 145 -5.47 8.92 9.75
C CYS A 145 -4.04 8.66 10.26
N THR A 146 -3.07 8.85 9.39
CA THR A 146 -1.66 8.91 9.79
C THR A 146 -1.28 10.35 10.09
N THR A 147 -0.50 10.53 11.15
CA THR A 147 0.12 11.83 11.37
C THR A 147 1.30 11.98 10.40
N PRO A 148 1.64 13.21 9.98
CA PRO A 148 2.85 13.47 9.17
C PRO A 148 4.12 12.86 9.79
N PHE A 149 4.13 12.74 11.11
CA PHE A 149 5.22 12.13 11.85
C PHE A 149 5.35 10.61 11.60
N MET A 150 4.22 9.90 11.59
CA MET A 150 4.21 8.45 11.30
C MET A 150 4.61 8.15 9.85
N ALA A 151 4.15 8.99 8.92
CA ALA A 151 4.55 8.92 7.52
C ALA A 151 6.07 9.12 7.36
N ASN A 152 6.61 10.10 8.07
CA ASN A 152 8.06 10.39 8.08
C ASN A 152 8.89 9.22 8.62
N ASP A 153 8.43 8.55 9.68
CA ASP A 153 9.14 7.40 10.24
C ASP A 153 9.22 6.24 9.23
N ILE A 154 8.11 5.95 8.53
CA ILE A 154 8.07 4.92 7.49
C ILE A 154 9.06 5.23 6.36
N VAL A 155 9.04 6.49 5.87
CA VAL A 155 9.93 6.93 4.79
C VAL A 155 11.40 6.93 5.23
N LYS A 156 11.71 7.45 6.42
CA LYS A 156 13.09 7.45 6.95
C LYS A 156 13.67 6.06 7.07
N GLU A 157 12.89 5.13 7.63
CA GLU A 157 13.33 3.75 7.79
C GLU A 157 13.54 3.06 6.44
N SER A 158 12.65 3.29 5.46
CA SER A 158 12.79 2.74 4.13
C SER A 158 14.07 3.21 3.41
N VAL A 159 14.47 4.47 3.63
CA VAL A 159 15.72 5.02 3.12
C VAL A 159 16.94 4.47 3.89
N ARG A 160 16.84 4.38 5.22
CA ARG A 160 17.93 3.85 6.07
C ARG A 160 18.32 2.42 5.68
N VAL A 161 17.36 1.56 5.37
CA VAL A 161 17.63 0.16 4.98
C VAL A 161 17.95 0.00 3.49
N GLY A 162 17.91 1.08 2.71
CA GLY A 162 18.20 1.04 1.27
C GLY A 162 17.07 0.50 0.40
N LEU A 163 15.83 0.42 0.93
CA LEU A 163 14.65 0.07 0.12
C LEU A 163 14.31 1.19 -0.87
N PHE A 164 14.48 2.45 -0.45
CA PHE A 164 14.34 3.64 -1.28
C PHE A 164 15.54 4.55 -1.12
N LYS A 165 15.87 5.28 -2.18
CA LYS A 165 16.87 6.34 -2.17
C LYS A 165 16.20 7.70 -2.19
N LYS A 166 16.55 8.57 -1.26
CA LYS A 166 16.11 9.97 -1.25
C LYS A 166 16.98 10.77 -2.22
N ILE A 167 16.35 11.49 -3.13
CA ILE A 167 17.01 12.37 -4.10
C ILE A 167 16.42 13.76 -3.93
N GLU A 168 17.26 14.76 -3.75
CA GLU A 168 16.85 16.18 -3.77
C GLU A 168 17.09 16.73 -5.17
N LYS A 169 16.05 17.24 -5.81
CA LYS A 169 16.09 17.88 -7.11
C LYS A 169 15.88 19.37 -6.93
N GLU A 170 16.71 20.15 -7.57
CA GLU A 170 16.53 21.59 -7.70
C GLU A 170 15.87 21.89 -9.05
N GLN A 171 14.80 22.63 -9.04
CA GLN A 171 14.06 23.01 -10.24
C GLN A 171 13.82 24.51 -10.18
N TRP A 172 14.27 25.21 -11.22
CA TRP A 172 13.96 26.63 -11.41
C TRP A 172 12.54 26.76 -11.91
N ASP A 173 11.76 27.61 -11.28
CA ASP A 173 10.55 28.14 -11.87
C ASP A 173 10.93 29.32 -12.75
N ASN A 174 10.70 29.16 -14.06
CA ASN A 174 11.04 30.18 -15.03
C ASN A 174 10.11 31.41 -14.98
N GLU A 175 8.91 31.25 -14.37
CA GLU A 175 7.94 32.34 -14.27
C GLU A 175 8.25 33.25 -13.09
N ASP A 176 8.64 32.69 -11.94
CA ASP A 176 8.86 33.41 -10.70
C ASP A 176 10.35 33.62 -10.39
N GLY A 177 11.28 33.00 -11.11
CA GLY A 177 12.71 33.05 -10.85
C GLY A 177 13.12 32.43 -9.51
N VAL A 178 12.29 31.52 -8.95
CA VAL A 178 12.50 30.89 -7.66
C VAL A 178 13.03 29.49 -7.82
N LEU A 179 14.05 29.14 -7.05
CA LEU A 179 14.60 27.79 -6.98
C LEU A 179 13.81 26.93 -5.99
N TYR A 180 13.06 25.96 -6.52
CA TYR A 180 12.35 25.00 -5.69
C TYR A 180 13.17 23.74 -5.45
N LYS A 181 13.23 23.30 -4.19
CA LYS A 181 13.80 21.99 -3.83
C LYS A 181 12.69 20.98 -3.67
N THR A 182 12.67 19.99 -4.54
CA THR A 182 11.72 18.88 -4.47
C THR A 182 12.43 17.60 -4.02
N THR A 183 11.83 16.88 -3.08
CA THR A 183 12.33 15.57 -2.68
C THR A 183 11.62 14.49 -3.50
N VAL A 184 12.41 13.61 -4.07
CA VAL A 184 11.94 12.45 -4.83
C VAL A 184 12.51 11.19 -4.20
N TYR A 185 11.70 10.14 -4.13
CA TYR A 185 12.14 8.83 -3.68
C TYR A 185 12.26 7.90 -4.87
N GLU A 186 13.42 7.27 -5.00
CA GLU A 186 13.71 6.30 -6.04
C GLU A 186 13.72 4.89 -5.46
N PHE A 187 13.02 3.98 -6.14
CA PHE A 187 13.01 2.57 -5.80
C PHE A 187 14.11 1.85 -6.58
N GLU A 188 15.08 1.30 -5.88
CA GLU A 188 16.15 0.50 -6.50
C GLU A 188 15.64 -0.90 -6.85
N ASN A 189 14.95 -1.02 -7.97
CA ASN A 189 14.45 -2.29 -8.49
C ASN A 189 15.49 -2.99 -9.39
N LYS A 190 16.73 -3.05 -8.96
CA LYS A 190 17.74 -3.82 -9.69
C LYS A 190 17.53 -5.30 -9.40
N LYS A 191 16.88 -5.99 -10.36
CA LYS A 191 16.78 -7.44 -10.34
C LYS A 191 18.20 -8.02 -10.30
N GLN A 192 18.50 -8.76 -9.25
CA GLN A 192 19.73 -9.57 -9.16
C GLN A 192 19.43 -10.95 -9.72
N SER A 193 20.45 -11.63 -10.29
CA SER A 193 20.31 -12.96 -10.89
C SER A 193 19.75 -14.00 -9.94
N ASP A 194 19.97 -13.81 -8.63
CA ASP A 194 19.69 -14.78 -7.57
C ASP A 194 18.47 -14.38 -6.70
N ASP A 195 17.65 -13.42 -7.16
CA ASP A 195 16.47 -12.98 -6.42
C ASP A 195 15.43 -14.10 -6.32
N ILE A 196 15.19 -14.58 -5.11
CA ILE A 196 14.17 -15.58 -4.79
C ILE A 196 12.80 -14.88 -4.70
N ILE A 197 11.82 -15.38 -5.47
CA ILE A 197 10.44 -14.89 -5.40
C ILE A 197 9.80 -15.46 -4.14
N SER A 198 9.36 -14.58 -3.23
CA SER A 198 8.61 -14.99 -2.03
C SER A 198 7.15 -15.24 -2.33
N PHE A 199 6.50 -14.31 -3.03
CA PHE A 199 5.10 -14.44 -3.46
C PHE A 199 4.79 -13.47 -4.60
N GLU A 200 3.61 -13.65 -5.21
CA GLU A 200 3.02 -12.68 -6.13
C GLU A 200 1.87 -11.93 -5.44
N ILE A 201 1.77 -10.63 -5.72
CA ILE A 201 0.68 -9.79 -5.28
C ILE A 201 0.08 -9.07 -6.49
N TRP A 202 -1.24 -9.13 -6.65
CA TRP A 202 -1.94 -8.47 -7.74
C TRP A 202 -2.94 -7.41 -7.26
N ASN A 203 -3.23 -7.40 -5.96
CA ASN A 203 -4.11 -6.45 -5.30
C ASN A 203 -3.46 -5.93 -4.02
N ALA A 204 -3.07 -4.65 -4.00
CA ALA A 204 -2.42 -4.07 -2.82
C ALA A 204 -3.36 -3.93 -1.61
N TYR A 205 -4.68 -4.02 -1.77
CA TYR A 205 -5.60 -4.11 -0.63
C TYR A 205 -5.45 -5.42 0.15
N ASP A 206 -4.76 -6.38 -0.42
CA ASP A 206 -4.46 -7.66 0.22
C ASP A 206 -3.14 -7.69 0.99
N VAL A 207 -2.41 -6.57 1.11
CA VAL A 207 -1.11 -6.55 1.81
C VAL A 207 -1.20 -7.09 3.23
N SER A 208 -2.33 -6.92 3.90
CA SER A 208 -2.56 -7.47 5.24
C SER A 208 -2.61 -9.01 5.28
N LYS A 209 -2.86 -9.69 4.17
CA LYS A 209 -2.77 -11.16 4.06
C LYS A 209 -1.33 -11.64 4.18
N TYR A 210 -0.37 -10.78 3.88
CA TYR A 210 1.07 -11.07 3.93
C TYR A 210 1.73 -10.62 5.23
N SER A 211 0.95 -10.17 6.23
CA SER A 211 1.48 -9.69 7.51
C SER A 211 2.30 -10.75 8.27
N GLY A 212 2.06 -12.04 8.02
CA GLY A 212 2.86 -13.14 8.58
C GLY A 212 4.32 -13.19 8.09
N TRP A 213 4.65 -12.49 7.01
CA TRP A 213 6.01 -12.34 6.50
C TRP A 213 6.80 -11.24 7.23
N PHE A 214 6.12 -10.43 8.05
CA PHE A 214 6.73 -9.29 8.73
C PHE A 214 6.99 -9.58 10.19
N ASP A 215 8.24 -9.32 10.59
CA ASP A 215 8.62 -9.36 11.99
C ASP A 215 8.21 -8.04 12.67
N SER A 216 7.48 -8.15 13.79
CA SER A 216 7.11 -7.01 14.63
C SER A 216 8.10 -6.77 15.79
N LYS A 217 9.16 -7.54 15.82
CA LYS A 217 10.17 -7.43 16.88
C LYS A 217 11.09 -6.24 16.65
N LEU A 218 11.29 -5.47 17.68
CA LEU A 218 12.25 -4.38 17.75
C LEU A 218 13.42 -4.79 18.62
N VAL A 219 14.59 -4.22 18.37
CA VAL A 219 15.76 -4.38 19.23
C VAL A 219 15.77 -3.24 20.24
N CYS A 220 15.84 -3.58 21.53
CA CYS A 220 15.91 -2.60 22.61
C CYS A 220 17.26 -1.88 22.59
N GLU A 221 17.26 -0.56 22.43
CA GLU A 221 18.48 0.27 22.41
C GLU A 221 19.30 0.17 23.70
N LYS A 222 18.65 -0.14 24.85
CA LYS A 222 19.32 -0.22 26.15
C LYS A 222 19.95 -1.59 26.45
N CYS A 223 19.27 -2.70 26.09
CA CYS A 223 19.73 -4.04 26.47
C CYS A 223 19.94 -5.00 25.29
N GLY A 224 19.73 -4.56 24.06
CA GLY A 224 19.90 -5.37 22.85
C GLY A 224 18.90 -6.51 22.67
N LYS A 225 17.93 -6.69 23.59
CA LYS A 225 16.93 -7.76 23.49
C LYS A 225 15.81 -7.40 22.55
N GLU A 226 15.32 -8.38 21.81
CA GLU A 226 14.13 -8.24 21.00
C GLU A 226 12.87 -8.04 21.88
N PHE A 227 11.97 -7.19 21.41
CA PHE A 227 10.67 -6.98 22.04
C PHE A 227 9.62 -6.57 20.98
N VAL A 228 8.34 -6.79 21.30
CA VAL A 228 7.25 -6.34 20.45
C VAL A 228 6.95 -4.88 20.74
N GLY A 229 7.00 -4.05 19.71
CA GLY A 229 6.73 -2.62 19.82
C GLY A 229 5.24 -2.33 20.09
N ASN A 230 4.97 -1.27 20.86
CA ASN A 230 3.61 -0.77 21.06
C ASN A 230 3.41 0.50 20.25
N CYS A 231 2.41 0.52 19.36
CA CYS A 231 2.12 1.66 18.48
C CYS A 231 1.79 2.96 19.22
N ARG A 232 1.33 2.87 20.47
CA ARG A 232 0.97 4.03 21.30
C ARG A 232 2.17 4.70 21.97
N THR A 233 3.34 4.09 21.93
CA THR A 233 4.53 4.60 22.62
C THR A 233 5.69 4.75 21.65
N LYS A 234 6.35 5.91 21.67
CA LYS A 234 7.60 6.17 20.91
C LYS A 234 8.83 5.49 21.53
N ARG A 235 8.65 4.36 22.21
CA ARG A 235 9.72 3.72 22.94
C ARG A 235 10.61 2.90 22.03
N SER A 236 11.89 3.17 22.03
CA SER A 236 12.94 2.33 21.45
C SER A 236 13.51 1.31 22.45
N ILE A 237 12.91 1.21 23.66
CA ILE A 237 13.35 0.32 24.74
C ILE A 237 12.21 -0.59 25.19
N CYS A 238 12.55 -1.82 25.55
CA CYS A 238 11.60 -2.83 26.03
C CYS A 238 10.97 -2.43 27.36
N ASP A 239 9.83 -3.05 27.72
CA ASP A 239 9.08 -2.71 28.94
C ASP A 239 9.90 -2.86 30.21
N LYS A 240 10.83 -3.83 30.27
CA LYS A 240 11.73 -4.00 31.42
C LYS A 240 12.65 -2.79 31.59
N CYS A 241 13.29 -2.37 30.51
CA CYS A 241 14.19 -1.21 30.53
C CYS A 241 13.44 0.11 30.76
N TRP A 242 12.19 0.20 30.29
CA TRP A 242 11.34 1.36 30.53
C TRP A 242 10.93 1.47 32.00
N LYS A 243 10.48 0.39 32.62
CA LYS A 243 10.13 0.38 34.06
C LYS A 243 11.32 0.80 34.93
N GLU A 244 12.52 0.37 34.57
CA GLU A 244 13.75 0.77 35.26
C GLU A 244 14.06 2.26 35.06
N PHE A 245 13.89 2.76 33.84
CA PHE A 245 14.05 4.19 33.54
C PHE A 245 13.05 5.05 34.32
N GLU A 246 11.78 4.66 34.38
CA GLU A 246 10.75 5.37 35.14
C GLU A 246 11.05 5.37 36.66
N LYS A 247 11.44 4.23 37.23
CA LYS A 247 11.86 4.16 38.65
C LYS A 247 12.99 5.14 38.95
N ASN A 248 13.99 5.23 38.06
CA ASN A 248 15.11 6.15 38.25
C ASN A 248 14.66 7.60 38.12
N ARG A 249 13.77 7.92 37.15
CA ARG A 249 13.20 9.26 37.00
C ARG A 249 12.44 9.72 38.24
N ILE A 250 11.60 8.82 38.81
CA ILE A 250 10.86 9.13 40.02
C ILE A 250 11.81 9.33 41.22
N ARG A 251 12.85 8.49 41.39
CA ARG A 251 13.85 8.65 42.44
C ARG A 251 14.58 10.00 42.37
N ILE A 252 14.92 10.45 41.14
CA ILE A 252 15.58 11.74 40.96
C ILE A 252 14.62 12.89 41.30
N ALA A 253 13.35 12.79 40.85
CA ALA A 253 12.35 13.82 41.15
C ALA A 253 12.11 13.95 42.69
N VAL A 254 11.96 12.84 43.38
CA VAL A 254 11.77 12.81 44.87
C VAL A 254 13.00 13.39 45.59
N ARG A 255 14.20 13.14 45.12
CA ARG A 255 15.41 13.76 45.70
C ARG A 255 15.44 15.27 45.55
N LYS A 256 15.02 15.82 44.36
CA LYS A 256 14.96 17.26 44.11
C LYS A 256 13.90 18.00 44.93
N THR A 257 12.81 17.31 45.34
CA THR A 257 11.76 17.93 46.20
C THR A 257 12.08 17.88 47.67
N ARG A 258 13.13 17.16 48.09
CA ARG A 258 13.56 17.05 49.52
C ARG A 258 14.80 17.91 49.82
N MET A 259 15.31 18.64 48.88
CA MET A 259 16.32 19.71 48.98
C MET A 259 15.65 21.08 48.95
#